data_935ce869b537186695627791a9269b2c
#
_entry.id   935ce869b537186695627791a9269b2c
#
_cell.length_a   1.000
_cell.length_b   1.000
_cell.length_c   1.000
_cell.angle_alpha   90.00
_cell.angle_beta   90.00
_cell.angle_gamma   90.00
#
_symmetry.space_group_name_H-M   'P 1'
#
loop_
_entity.id
_entity.type
_entity.pdbx_description
1 polymer ?
#
loop_
_entity_poly.entity_id
_entity_poly.type
_entity_poly.pdbx_seq_one_letter_code
_entity_poly.pdbx_strand_id
1 'polypeptide(L)'
;MEHILRIIYIAFQHKYKLFFAYLSTAGAVAAYVVLPRYFGEAIDSIAIPLSEGNPVDRQVLISAVIIIMVLSVIRGVLSYWQTHLAEAISQYVAYDLRNMLYDHVQNQSFDFHDKYHTGTLMSRAITDVENIRMFINMGLVRAPYFIALFVIVAYVLLTSNFILGLIGVAFMPVVAIYTSKVRLKMRALWLKVQEKMAELSIILQENFAGQRVIKAFASEEYEEAKFQQKNQEVADIYIEAENLRISSVSFMLFTFMLSMGIVLWYGGRLVIGGAEFTPGDLAEFIFYLQILAMPVRMAGWVVNSYARAGSAG
;
A
#
# COMPACT_ATOMS: atom_id res chain seq x y z
N MET A 1 11.36 -3.55 20.05
CA MET A 1 10.36 -2.48 20.31
C MET A 1 11.01 -1.17 20.71
N GLU A 2 12.08 -1.18 21.50
CA GLU A 2 12.78 0.06 21.91
C GLU A 2 13.31 0.89 20.74
N HIS A 3 13.88 0.27 19.71
CA HIS A 3 14.38 0.98 18.53
C HIS A 3 13.28 1.76 17.79
N ILE A 4 12.10 1.15 17.61
CA ILE A 4 10.97 1.81 16.96
C ILE A 4 10.48 3.02 17.77
N LEU A 5 10.47 2.91 19.10
CA LEU A 5 10.10 4.04 19.98
C LEU A 5 11.09 5.21 19.85
N ARG A 6 12.39 4.92 19.75
CA ARG A 6 13.42 5.95 19.51
C ARG A 6 13.23 6.64 18.16
N ILE A 7 12.95 5.90 17.10
CA ILE A 7 12.66 6.43 15.76
C ILE A 7 11.42 7.34 15.81
N ILE A 8 10.36 6.89 16.47
CA ILE A 8 9.15 7.69 16.65
C ILE A 8 9.45 8.97 17.44
N TYR A 9 10.28 8.90 18.48
CA TYR A 9 10.69 10.08 19.26
C TYR A 9 11.40 11.13 18.41
N ILE A 10 12.29 10.71 17.50
CA ILE A 10 12.96 11.64 16.55
C ILE A 10 11.91 12.29 15.63
N ALA A 11 10.92 11.53 15.13
CA ALA A 11 9.85 12.09 14.31
C ALA A 11 9.01 13.14 15.09
N PHE A 12 8.82 12.96 16.40
CA PHE A 12 8.11 13.91 17.26
C PHE A 12 8.87 15.22 17.48
N GLN A 13 10.15 15.31 17.17
CA GLN A 13 10.85 16.61 17.14
C GLN A 13 10.24 17.56 16.10
N HIS A 14 9.61 17.01 15.05
CA HIS A 14 8.86 17.74 14.03
C HIS A 14 7.34 17.84 14.32
N LYS A 15 6.97 18.00 15.61
CA LYS A 15 5.59 17.93 16.12
C LYS A 15 4.57 18.81 15.38
N TYR A 16 4.96 20.02 14.97
CA TYR A 16 4.07 20.91 14.23
C TYR A 16 3.71 20.36 12.84
N LYS A 17 4.72 19.82 12.13
CA LYS A 17 4.48 19.20 10.81
C LYS A 17 3.64 17.94 10.95
N LEU A 18 3.88 17.11 11.99
CA LEU A 18 3.07 15.95 12.30
C LEU A 18 1.63 16.34 12.62
N PHE A 19 1.41 17.36 13.41
CA PHE A 19 0.06 17.85 13.73
C PHE A 19 -0.69 18.25 12.45
N PHE A 20 -0.08 19.07 11.58
CA PHE A 20 -0.71 19.45 10.32
C PHE A 20 -0.90 18.27 9.35
N ALA A 21 0.00 17.28 9.35
CA ALA A 21 -0.17 16.06 8.57
C ALA A 21 -1.40 15.26 9.04
N TYR A 22 -1.58 15.09 10.34
CA TYR A 22 -2.75 14.39 10.88
C TYR A 22 -4.04 15.20 10.75
N LEU A 23 -3.99 16.52 10.86
CA LEU A 23 -5.13 17.39 10.60
C LEU A 23 -5.58 17.29 9.14
N SER A 24 -4.63 17.34 8.20
CA SER A 24 -4.89 17.13 6.78
C SER A 24 -5.42 15.73 6.49
N THR A 25 -4.90 14.72 7.20
CA THR A 25 -5.40 13.33 7.12
C THR A 25 -6.85 13.24 7.56
N ALA A 26 -7.20 13.80 8.72
CA ALA A 26 -8.57 13.79 9.24
C ALA A 26 -9.54 14.50 8.29
N GLY A 27 -9.17 15.67 7.79
CA GLY A 27 -9.98 16.41 6.82
C GLY A 27 -10.14 15.67 5.48
N ALA A 28 -9.05 15.05 4.97
CA ALA A 28 -9.10 14.28 3.73
C ALA A 28 -10.00 13.03 3.86
N VAL A 29 -9.93 12.32 5.01
CA VAL A 29 -10.81 11.19 5.31
C VAL A 29 -12.25 11.64 5.41
N ALA A 30 -12.53 12.71 6.16
CA ALA A 30 -13.89 13.25 6.33
C ALA A 30 -14.50 13.63 4.97
N ALA A 31 -13.76 14.40 4.15
CA ALA A 31 -14.22 14.77 2.81
C ALA A 31 -14.46 13.54 1.92
N TYR A 32 -13.64 12.51 2.04
CA TYR A 32 -13.77 11.30 1.21
C TYR A 32 -14.93 10.42 1.62
N VAL A 33 -15.20 10.30 2.92
CA VAL A 33 -16.32 9.48 3.43
C VAL A 33 -17.68 10.13 3.17
N VAL A 34 -17.73 11.46 3.05
CA VAL A 34 -18.98 12.18 2.80
C VAL A 34 -19.40 12.14 1.31
N LEU A 35 -18.43 11.99 0.38
CA LEU A 35 -18.68 11.98 -1.06
C LEU A 35 -19.73 10.94 -1.54
N PRO A 36 -19.67 9.65 -1.10
CA PRO A 36 -20.64 8.65 -1.55
C PRO A 36 -22.07 8.99 -1.21
N ARG A 37 -22.30 9.62 -0.06
CA ARG A 37 -23.62 10.03 0.37
C ARG A 37 -24.26 11.05 -0.62
N TYR A 38 -23.53 12.11 -0.96
CA TYR A 38 -24.03 13.08 -1.95
C TYR A 38 -24.18 12.48 -3.34
N PHE A 39 -23.35 11.48 -3.66
CA PHE A 39 -23.51 10.72 -4.89
C PHE A 39 -24.80 9.88 -4.88
N GLY A 40 -25.14 9.25 -3.76
CA GLY A 40 -26.41 8.56 -3.56
C GLY A 40 -27.61 9.52 -3.65
N GLU A 41 -27.56 10.64 -2.93
CA GLU A 41 -28.61 11.68 -2.97
C GLU A 41 -28.83 12.22 -4.41
N ALA A 42 -27.76 12.39 -5.20
CA ALA A 42 -27.86 12.78 -6.60
C ALA A 42 -28.57 11.72 -7.45
N ILE A 43 -28.34 10.44 -7.21
CA ILE A 43 -29.02 9.34 -7.91
C ILE A 43 -30.48 9.31 -7.53
N ASP A 44 -30.81 9.43 -6.25
CA ASP A 44 -32.19 9.41 -5.77
C ASP A 44 -33.00 10.61 -6.30
N SER A 45 -32.38 11.78 -6.43
CA SER A 45 -33.01 12.96 -7.02
C SER A 45 -33.47 12.76 -8.48
N ILE A 46 -32.92 11.73 -9.14
CA ILE A 46 -33.33 11.36 -10.52
C ILE A 46 -34.21 10.11 -10.50
N ALA A 47 -33.80 9.07 -9.79
CA ALA A 47 -34.41 7.75 -9.85
C ALA A 47 -35.83 7.73 -9.24
N ILE A 48 -36.04 8.40 -8.11
CA ILE A 48 -37.31 8.39 -7.39
C ILE A 48 -38.38 9.15 -8.18
N PRO A 49 -38.21 10.44 -8.58
CA PRO A 49 -39.21 11.16 -9.39
C PRO A 49 -39.51 10.44 -10.69
N LEU A 50 -38.50 9.87 -11.36
CA LEU A 50 -38.68 9.17 -12.63
C LEU A 50 -39.55 7.91 -12.47
N SER A 51 -39.41 7.18 -11.37
CA SER A 51 -40.24 5.99 -11.06
C SER A 51 -41.69 6.34 -10.75
N GLU A 52 -41.95 7.55 -10.23
CA GLU A 52 -43.27 8.07 -9.89
C GLU A 52 -43.92 8.85 -11.04
N GLY A 53 -43.23 9.03 -12.17
CA GLY A 53 -43.70 9.84 -13.30
C GLY A 53 -43.66 11.35 -13.05
N ASN A 54 -42.93 11.77 -12.02
CA ASN A 54 -42.78 13.17 -11.63
C ASN A 54 -41.59 13.84 -12.36
N PRO A 55 -41.63 15.17 -12.54
CA PRO A 55 -40.47 15.88 -13.09
C PRO A 55 -39.26 15.83 -12.11
N VAL A 56 -38.07 15.62 -12.65
CA VAL A 56 -36.82 15.65 -11.90
C VAL A 56 -36.52 17.06 -11.39
N ASP A 57 -36.23 17.20 -10.10
CA ASP A 57 -35.83 18.50 -9.54
C ASP A 57 -34.38 18.80 -9.89
N ARG A 58 -34.20 19.67 -10.89
CA ARG A 58 -32.88 20.09 -11.38
C ARG A 58 -32.08 20.86 -10.33
N GLN A 59 -32.70 21.49 -9.35
CA GLN A 59 -31.97 22.26 -8.32
C GLN A 59 -31.26 21.33 -7.35
N VAL A 60 -31.92 20.25 -6.92
CA VAL A 60 -31.33 19.23 -6.05
C VAL A 60 -30.14 18.57 -6.74
N LEU A 61 -30.29 18.20 -8.01
CA LEU A 61 -29.19 17.59 -8.78
C LEU A 61 -28.01 18.56 -8.94
N ILE A 62 -28.24 19.82 -9.27
CA ILE A 62 -27.17 20.82 -9.42
C ILE A 62 -26.46 21.06 -8.09
N SER A 63 -27.21 21.14 -6.97
CA SER A 63 -26.62 21.33 -5.65
C SER A 63 -25.75 20.15 -5.24
N ALA A 64 -26.17 18.91 -5.48
CA ALA A 64 -25.38 17.71 -5.20
C ALA A 64 -24.08 17.68 -6.02
N VAL A 65 -24.15 18.01 -7.31
CA VAL A 65 -22.97 18.09 -8.19
C VAL A 65 -21.98 19.16 -7.71
N ILE A 66 -22.47 20.34 -7.34
CA ILE A 66 -21.63 21.42 -6.81
C ILE A 66 -20.93 20.98 -5.51
N ILE A 67 -21.67 20.36 -4.60
CA ILE A 67 -21.10 19.85 -3.32
C ILE A 67 -20.03 18.79 -3.60
N ILE A 68 -20.29 17.85 -4.50
CA ILE A 68 -19.31 16.83 -4.91
C ILE A 68 -18.04 17.49 -5.47
N MET A 69 -18.18 18.50 -6.34
CA MET A 69 -17.05 19.23 -6.89
C MET A 69 -16.24 19.94 -5.79
N VAL A 70 -16.90 20.66 -4.90
CA VAL A 70 -16.26 21.38 -3.79
C VAL A 70 -15.56 20.41 -2.86
N LEU A 71 -16.21 19.33 -2.44
CA LEU A 71 -15.60 18.30 -1.59
C LEU A 71 -14.41 17.62 -2.28
N SER A 72 -14.48 17.40 -3.59
CA SER A 72 -13.38 16.82 -4.36
C SER A 72 -12.15 17.73 -4.39
N VAL A 73 -12.36 19.05 -4.56
CA VAL A 73 -11.28 20.03 -4.50
C VAL A 73 -10.67 20.09 -3.09
N ILE A 74 -11.51 20.19 -2.06
CA ILE A 74 -11.06 20.19 -0.65
C ILE A 74 -10.24 18.93 -0.36
N ARG A 75 -10.76 17.77 -0.73
CA ARG A 75 -10.05 16.49 -0.58
C ARG A 75 -8.72 16.48 -1.33
N GLY A 76 -8.68 17.00 -2.56
CA GLY A 76 -7.47 17.08 -3.37
C GLY A 76 -6.39 17.93 -2.69
N VAL A 77 -6.75 19.10 -2.18
CA VAL A 77 -5.85 19.99 -1.45
C VAL A 77 -5.35 19.35 -0.15
N LEU A 78 -6.23 18.75 0.64
CA LEU A 78 -5.87 18.09 1.90
C LEU A 78 -5.00 16.84 1.66
N SER A 79 -5.28 16.08 0.62
CA SER A 79 -4.47 14.92 0.21
C SER A 79 -3.08 15.33 -0.28
N TYR A 80 -2.97 16.45 -0.98
CA TYR A 80 -1.69 17.03 -1.35
C TYR A 80 -0.85 17.37 -0.10
N TRP A 81 -1.43 18.12 0.84
CA TRP A 81 -0.73 18.49 2.08
C TRP A 81 -0.36 17.28 2.93
N GLN A 82 -1.26 16.30 3.06
CA GLN A 82 -0.99 15.03 3.74
C GLN A 82 0.23 14.32 3.14
N THR A 83 0.25 14.18 1.81
CA THR A 83 1.33 13.48 1.10
C THR A 83 2.64 14.25 1.17
N HIS A 84 2.58 15.57 0.96
CA HIS A 84 3.73 16.46 1.05
C HIS A 84 4.36 16.45 2.46
N LEU A 85 3.54 16.60 3.49
CA LEU A 85 4.03 16.59 4.88
C LEU A 85 4.58 15.21 5.27
N ALA A 86 3.97 14.11 4.82
CA ALA A 86 4.49 12.77 5.05
C ALA A 86 5.89 12.59 4.46
N GLU A 87 6.09 13.07 3.22
CA GLU A 87 7.39 13.03 2.57
C GLU A 87 8.38 13.96 3.26
N ALA A 88 8.00 15.21 3.54
CA ALA A 88 8.85 16.17 4.21
C ALA A 88 9.33 15.69 5.58
N ILE A 89 8.41 15.17 6.43
CA ILE A 89 8.76 14.66 7.76
C ILE A 89 9.73 13.49 7.64
N SER A 90 9.46 12.54 6.75
CA SER A 90 10.33 11.39 6.56
C SER A 90 11.73 11.77 6.10
N GLN A 91 11.86 12.78 5.23
CA GLN A 91 13.15 13.29 4.77
C GLN A 91 13.90 14.06 5.87
N TYR A 92 13.20 14.86 6.70
CA TYR A 92 13.84 15.51 7.83
C TYR A 92 14.37 14.51 8.85
N VAL A 93 13.61 13.47 9.18
CA VAL A 93 14.08 12.40 10.06
C VAL A 93 15.30 11.68 9.46
N ALA A 94 15.30 11.40 8.16
CA ALA A 94 16.46 10.81 7.49
C ALA A 94 17.69 11.71 7.52
N TYR A 95 17.49 13.02 7.34
CA TYR A 95 18.54 14.03 7.48
C TYR A 95 19.13 14.05 8.90
N ASP A 96 18.28 14.10 9.91
CA ASP A 96 18.70 14.12 11.32
C ASP A 96 19.47 12.84 11.66
N LEU A 97 18.98 11.67 11.25
CA LEU A 97 19.64 10.38 11.47
C LEU A 97 21.01 10.30 10.79
N ARG A 98 21.14 10.77 9.56
CA ARG A 98 22.44 10.79 8.86
C ARG A 98 23.44 11.70 9.56
N ASN A 99 23.03 12.88 10.02
CA ASN A 99 23.89 13.80 10.75
C ASN A 99 24.31 13.19 12.09
N MET A 100 23.38 12.60 12.85
CA MET A 100 23.68 11.91 14.11
C MET A 100 24.66 10.76 13.92
N LEU A 101 24.46 9.94 12.88
CA LEU A 101 25.35 8.84 12.55
C LEU A 101 26.74 9.33 12.15
N TYR A 102 26.80 10.34 11.31
CA TYR A 102 28.07 10.93 10.87
C TYR A 102 28.86 11.52 12.03
N ASP A 103 28.21 12.32 12.87
CA ASP A 103 28.81 12.91 14.05
C ASP A 103 29.32 11.82 15.02
N HIS A 104 28.48 10.79 15.26
CA HIS A 104 28.88 9.66 16.10
C HIS A 104 30.11 8.94 15.56
N VAL A 105 30.16 8.65 14.26
CA VAL A 105 31.30 7.96 13.63
C VAL A 105 32.56 8.81 13.68
N GLN A 106 32.47 10.13 13.45
CA GLN A 106 33.62 11.03 13.49
C GLN A 106 34.25 11.15 14.89
N ASN A 107 33.46 10.98 15.94
CA ASN A 107 33.91 11.08 17.33
C ASN A 107 34.35 9.73 17.93
N GLN A 108 34.41 8.65 17.13
CA GLN A 108 34.88 7.35 17.59
C GLN A 108 36.42 7.23 17.60
N SER A 109 36.93 6.30 18.43
CA SER A 109 38.36 6.01 18.50
C SER A 109 38.86 5.29 17.22
N PHE A 110 40.20 5.31 17.03
CA PHE A 110 40.84 4.55 15.95
C PHE A 110 40.52 3.06 16.00
N ASP A 111 40.46 2.45 17.19
CA ASP A 111 40.06 1.06 17.40
C ASP A 111 38.69 0.72 16.81
N PHE A 112 37.76 1.68 16.85
CA PHE A 112 36.45 1.50 16.23
C PHE A 112 36.58 1.46 14.69
N HIS A 113 37.39 2.34 14.12
CA HIS A 113 37.59 2.41 12.67
C HIS A 113 38.36 1.23 12.12
N ASP A 114 39.26 0.63 12.92
CA ASP A 114 39.97 -0.58 12.56
C ASP A 114 39.06 -1.82 12.63
N LYS A 115 38.09 -1.83 13.55
CA LYS A 115 37.16 -2.94 13.76
C LYS A 115 36.00 -2.96 12.77
N TYR A 116 35.50 -1.82 12.38
CA TYR A 116 34.33 -1.71 11.50
C TYR A 116 34.74 -1.27 10.10
N HIS A 117 34.44 -2.12 9.10
CA HIS A 117 34.70 -1.79 7.70
C HIS A 117 33.89 -0.58 7.27
N THR A 118 34.52 0.36 6.58
CA THR A 118 33.90 1.57 6.04
C THR A 118 32.64 1.27 5.21
N GLY A 119 32.65 0.16 4.44
CA GLY A 119 31.51 -0.29 3.67
C GLY A 119 30.26 -0.61 4.51
N THR A 120 30.46 -1.17 5.73
CA THR A 120 29.34 -1.44 6.66
C THR A 120 28.73 -0.15 7.19
N LEU A 121 29.56 0.82 7.57
CA LEU A 121 29.10 2.13 8.04
C LEU A 121 28.37 2.90 6.92
N MET A 122 28.88 2.82 5.69
CA MET A 122 28.25 3.40 4.50
C MET A 122 26.88 2.76 4.22
N SER A 123 26.79 1.43 4.29
CA SER A 123 25.53 0.71 4.13
C SER A 123 24.49 1.12 5.16
N ARG A 124 24.87 1.30 6.42
CA ARG A 124 23.97 1.80 7.48
C ARG A 124 23.48 3.21 7.17
N ALA A 125 24.37 4.13 6.77
CA ALA A 125 24.02 5.51 6.47
C ALA A 125 23.04 5.63 5.27
N ILE A 126 23.13 4.71 4.32
CA ILE A 126 22.30 4.74 3.10
C ILE A 126 21.07 3.85 3.26
N THR A 127 21.25 2.55 3.51
CA THR A 127 20.17 1.57 3.43
C THR A 127 19.31 1.54 4.69
N ASP A 128 19.92 1.56 5.88
CA ASP A 128 19.16 1.47 7.14
C ASP A 128 18.39 2.76 7.39
N VAL A 129 19.01 3.92 7.14
CA VAL A 129 18.34 5.21 7.23
C VAL A 129 17.18 5.30 6.22
N GLU A 130 17.35 4.77 5.01
CA GLU A 130 16.28 4.74 4.02
C GLU A 130 15.10 3.83 4.45
N ASN A 131 15.38 2.68 5.06
CA ASN A 131 14.35 1.83 5.63
C ASN A 131 13.57 2.52 6.77
N ILE A 132 14.27 3.25 7.63
CA ILE A 132 13.64 4.07 8.68
C ILE A 132 12.80 5.19 8.05
N ARG A 133 13.31 5.88 7.05
CA ARG A 133 12.58 6.92 6.31
C ARG A 133 11.27 6.38 5.74
N MET A 134 11.32 5.22 5.09
CA MET A 134 10.12 4.56 4.55
C MET A 134 9.13 4.17 5.63
N PHE A 135 9.59 3.77 6.81
CA PHE A 135 8.72 3.49 7.95
C PHE A 135 8.03 4.77 8.46
N ILE A 136 8.76 5.88 8.61
CA ILE A 136 8.16 7.16 9.01
C ILE A 136 7.09 7.58 8.00
N ASN A 137 7.39 7.52 6.71
CA ASN A 137 6.46 7.90 5.64
C ASN A 137 5.19 7.02 5.64
N MET A 138 5.37 5.70 5.50
CA MET A 138 4.25 4.77 5.31
C MET A 138 3.64 4.28 6.62
N GLY A 139 4.47 4.00 7.63
CA GLY A 139 4.04 3.41 8.89
C GLY A 139 3.52 4.43 9.90
N LEU A 140 4.20 5.57 10.05
CA LEU A 140 3.83 6.55 11.05
C LEU A 140 2.82 7.58 10.50
N VAL A 141 3.06 8.15 9.32
CA VAL A 141 2.27 9.28 8.83
C VAL A 141 1.09 8.84 7.95
N ARG A 142 1.30 7.88 7.04
CA ARG A 142 0.22 7.43 6.11
C ARG A 142 -0.67 6.31 6.65
N ALA A 143 -0.15 5.42 7.50
CA ALA A 143 -0.95 4.32 8.03
C ALA A 143 -2.21 4.78 8.78
N PRO A 144 -2.19 5.85 9.60
CA PRO A 144 -3.40 6.39 10.23
C PRO A 144 -4.52 6.76 9.26
N TYR A 145 -4.17 7.26 8.05
CA TYR A 145 -5.17 7.52 7.00
C TYR A 145 -5.88 6.24 6.56
N PHE A 146 -5.14 5.18 6.27
CA PHE A 146 -5.73 3.91 5.82
C PHE A 146 -6.54 3.23 6.93
N ILE A 147 -6.07 3.32 8.18
CA ILE A 147 -6.76 2.75 9.34
C ILE A 147 -8.05 3.53 9.60
N ALA A 148 -8.01 4.87 9.63
CA ALA A 148 -9.18 5.70 9.85
C ALA A 148 -10.22 5.49 8.74
N LEU A 149 -9.79 5.49 7.48
CA LEU A 149 -10.66 5.26 6.33
C LEU A 149 -11.34 3.88 6.43
N PHE A 150 -10.58 2.83 6.77
CA PHE A 150 -11.10 1.49 6.95
C PHE A 150 -12.15 1.43 8.07
N VAL A 151 -11.82 1.95 9.25
CA VAL A 151 -12.70 1.89 10.42
C VAL A 151 -13.99 2.68 10.19
N ILE A 152 -13.87 3.91 9.65
CA ILE A 152 -15.03 4.78 9.45
C ILE A 152 -15.94 4.22 8.35
N VAL A 153 -15.39 3.77 7.22
CA VAL A 153 -16.21 3.22 6.13
C VAL A 153 -16.84 1.89 6.53
N ALA A 154 -16.12 1.01 7.23
CA ALA A 154 -16.70 -0.23 7.76
C ALA A 154 -17.83 0.06 8.76
N TYR A 155 -17.67 1.06 9.63
CA TYR A 155 -18.70 1.51 10.55
C TYR A 155 -19.94 2.02 9.80
N VAL A 156 -19.76 2.89 8.81
CA VAL A 156 -20.87 3.42 7.99
C VAL A 156 -21.62 2.29 7.28
N LEU A 157 -20.92 1.36 6.64
CA LEU A 157 -21.55 0.23 5.95
C LEU A 157 -22.37 -0.65 6.91
N LEU A 158 -21.85 -0.94 8.11
CA LEU A 158 -22.54 -1.80 9.09
C LEU A 158 -23.73 -1.09 9.74
N THR A 159 -23.70 0.23 9.87
CA THR A 159 -24.79 1.02 10.44
C THR A 159 -25.89 1.36 9.43
N SER A 160 -25.56 1.54 8.14
CA SER A 160 -26.53 1.79 7.08
C SER A 160 -27.40 0.55 6.81
N ASN A 161 -26.77 -0.61 6.64
CA ASN A 161 -27.49 -1.89 6.56
C ASN A 161 -26.57 -3.02 7.04
N PHE A 162 -26.92 -3.62 8.17
CA PHE A 162 -26.06 -4.62 8.83
C PHE A 162 -25.76 -5.83 7.95
N ILE A 163 -26.76 -6.37 7.25
CA ILE A 163 -26.60 -7.56 6.40
C ILE A 163 -25.71 -7.24 5.18
N LEU A 164 -26.02 -6.14 4.47
CA LEU A 164 -25.22 -5.69 3.35
C LEU A 164 -23.79 -5.33 3.77
N GLY A 165 -23.65 -4.64 4.91
CA GLY A 165 -22.36 -4.27 5.50
C GLY A 165 -21.52 -5.49 5.82
N LEU A 166 -22.13 -6.53 6.41
CA LEU A 166 -21.46 -7.78 6.72
C LEU A 166 -20.98 -8.48 5.43
N ILE A 167 -21.83 -8.58 4.41
CA ILE A 167 -21.47 -9.12 3.09
C ILE A 167 -20.32 -8.32 2.47
N GLY A 168 -20.46 -6.99 2.50
CA GLY A 168 -19.49 -6.07 1.94
C GLY A 168 -18.11 -6.12 2.61
N VAL A 169 -18.06 -6.36 3.93
CA VAL A 169 -16.80 -6.43 4.69
C VAL A 169 -16.23 -7.86 4.75
N ALA A 170 -17.09 -8.89 4.59
CA ALA A 170 -16.68 -10.31 4.72
C ALA A 170 -15.59 -10.77 3.75
N PHE A 171 -15.41 -10.09 2.59
CA PHE A 171 -14.32 -10.43 1.67
C PHE A 171 -12.93 -10.16 2.28
N MET A 172 -12.82 -9.21 3.22
CA MET A 172 -11.54 -8.80 3.79
C MET A 172 -10.83 -9.90 4.59
N PRO A 173 -11.45 -10.57 5.58
CA PRO A 173 -10.81 -11.68 6.27
C PRO A 173 -10.45 -12.82 5.31
N VAL A 174 -11.27 -13.08 4.28
CA VAL A 174 -10.96 -14.10 3.25
C VAL A 174 -9.68 -13.74 2.50
N VAL A 175 -9.59 -12.51 2.02
CA VAL A 175 -8.38 -11.99 1.35
C VAL A 175 -7.19 -11.97 2.30
N ALA A 176 -7.36 -11.54 3.55
CA ALA A 176 -6.29 -11.48 4.54
C ALA A 176 -5.71 -12.86 4.87
N ILE A 177 -6.54 -13.88 5.05
CA ILE A 177 -6.11 -15.26 5.30
C ILE A 177 -5.37 -15.82 4.09
N TYR A 178 -5.93 -15.65 2.89
CA TYR A 178 -5.32 -16.14 1.65
C TYR A 178 -3.96 -15.46 1.40
N THR A 179 -3.90 -14.12 1.43
CA THR A 179 -2.65 -13.38 1.18
C THR A 179 -1.58 -13.66 2.24
N SER A 180 -1.97 -13.94 3.48
CA SER A 180 -1.02 -14.35 4.54
C SER A 180 -0.37 -15.70 4.23
N LYS A 181 -1.14 -16.68 3.75
CA LYS A 181 -0.60 -17.99 3.32
C LYS A 181 0.31 -17.86 2.10
N VAL A 182 -0.09 -17.06 1.11
CA VAL A 182 0.69 -16.81 -0.09
C VAL A 182 2.00 -16.09 0.25
N ARG A 183 2.01 -15.15 1.19
CA ARG A 183 3.22 -14.43 1.62
C ARG A 183 4.33 -15.34 2.10
N LEU A 184 4.00 -16.39 2.86
CA LEU A 184 5.01 -17.37 3.33
C LEU A 184 5.66 -18.11 2.16
N LYS A 185 4.86 -18.56 1.19
CA LYS A 185 5.36 -19.21 -0.02
C LYS A 185 6.20 -18.26 -0.87
N MET A 186 5.73 -17.03 -1.04
CA MET A 186 6.45 -15.98 -1.76
C MET A 186 7.82 -15.71 -1.18
N ARG A 187 7.92 -15.64 0.17
CA ARG A 187 9.22 -15.43 0.84
C ARG A 187 10.21 -16.55 0.51
N ALA A 188 9.77 -17.80 0.53
CA ALA A 188 10.62 -18.95 0.20
C ALA A 188 11.07 -18.92 -1.27
N LEU A 189 10.18 -18.56 -2.21
CA LEU A 189 10.52 -18.43 -3.63
C LEU A 189 11.51 -17.30 -3.88
N TRP A 190 11.32 -16.13 -3.24
CA TRP A 190 12.26 -15.01 -3.38
C TRP A 190 13.67 -15.33 -2.85
N LEU A 191 13.79 -16.12 -1.78
CA LEU A 191 15.08 -16.60 -1.31
C LEU A 191 15.77 -17.48 -2.37
N LYS A 192 15.02 -18.41 -3.00
CA LYS A 192 15.53 -19.22 -4.10
C LYS A 192 15.93 -18.39 -5.32
N VAL A 193 15.13 -17.36 -5.65
CA VAL A 193 15.49 -16.42 -6.73
C VAL A 193 16.83 -15.75 -6.44
N GLN A 194 17.02 -15.26 -5.21
CA GLN A 194 18.30 -14.64 -4.82
C GLN A 194 19.47 -15.62 -4.89
N GLU A 195 19.28 -16.86 -4.46
CA GLU A 195 20.29 -17.92 -4.56
C GLU A 195 20.66 -18.20 -6.03
N LYS A 196 19.67 -18.41 -6.88
CA LYS A 196 19.91 -18.68 -8.31
C LYS A 196 20.52 -17.48 -9.06
N MET A 197 20.13 -16.26 -8.71
CA MET A 197 20.78 -15.05 -9.23
C MET A 197 22.24 -14.93 -8.77
N ALA A 198 22.56 -15.34 -7.55
CA ALA A 198 23.94 -15.35 -7.06
C ALA A 198 24.77 -16.39 -7.85
N GLU A 199 24.27 -17.63 -8.08
CA GLU A 199 24.92 -18.63 -8.90
C GLU A 199 25.20 -18.10 -10.33
N LEU A 200 24.22 -17.47 -10.97
CA LEU A 200 24.36 -16.88 -12.29
C LEU A 200 25.40 -15.75 -12.31
N SER A 201 25.40 -14.91 -11.27
CA SER A 201 26.38 -13.83 -11.12
C SER A 201 27.81 -14.34 -10.99
N ILE A 202 28.02 -15.46 -10.30
CA ILE A 202 29.36 -16.11 -10.18
C ILE A 202 29.82 -16.57 -11.56
N ILE A 203 28.97 -17.25 -12.34
CA ILE A 203 29.31 -17.69 -13.71
C ILE A 203 29.71 -16.51 -14.59
N LEU A 204 28.94 -15.41 -14.56
CA LEU A 204 29.27 -14.20 -15.29
C LEU A 204 30.62 -13.61 -14.87
N GLN A 205 30.88 -13.55 -13.55
CA GLN A 205 32.14 -13.02 -13.04
C GLN A 205 33.33 -13.91 -13.43
N GLU A 206 33.19 -15.23 -13.33
CA GLU A 206 34.22 -16.19 -13.77
C GLU A 206 34.50 -16.05 -15.28
N ASN A 207 33.46 -15.97 -16.11
CA ASN A 207 33.60 -15.83 -17.55
C ASN A 207 34.25 -14.51 -17.93
N PHE A 208 33.89 -13.39 -17.33
CA PHE A 208 34.52 -12.09 -17.60
C PHE A 208 35.99 -12.05 -17.14
N ALA A 209 36.30 -12.63 -15.97
CA ALA A 209 37.66 -12.70 -15.48
C ALA A 209 38.53 -13.67 -16.29
N GLY A 210 37.94 -14.80 -16.71
CA GLY A 210 38.60 -15.86 -17.49
C GLY A 210 38.58 -15.70 -19.02
N GLN A 211 38.12 -14.57 -19.57
CA GLN A 211 37.85 -14.38 -20.99
C GLN A 211 39.03 -14.74 -21.89
N ARG A 212 40.27 -14.43 -21.43
CA ARG A 212 41.50 -14.80 -22.18
C ARG A 212 41.70 -16.31 -22.27
N VAL A 213 41.37 -17.03 -21.23
CA VAL A 213 41.48 -18.49 -21.16
C VAL A 213 40.42 -19.14 -22.05
N ILE A 214 39.16 -18.67 -21.97
CA ILE A 214 38.08 -19.13 -22.84
C ILE A 214 38.45 -18.98 -24.31
N LYS A 215 39.00 -17.83 -24.69
CA LYS A 215 39.44 -17.56 -26.06
C LYS A 215 40.63 -18.42 -26.48
N ALA A 216 41.59 -18.65 -25.56
CA ALA A 216 42.78 -19.48 -25.88
C ALA A 216 42.43 -20.95 -26.12
N PHE A 217 41.41 -21.47 -25.45
CA PHE A 217 40.94 -22.85 -25.57
C PHE A 217 39.72 -23.03 -26.47
N ALA A 218 39.21 -21.95 -27.09
CA ALA A 218 38.02 -21.92 -27.94
C ALA A 218 36.81 -22.59 -27.27
N SER A 219 36.60 -22.30 -25.93
CA SER A 219 35.56 -22.92 -25.10
C SER A 219 34.31 -22.06 -25.00
N GLU A 220 34.11 -21.12 -25.91
CA GLU A 220 32.97 -20.18 -25.84
C GLU A 220 31.63 -20.91 -25.85
N GLU A 221 31.45 -21.90 -26.71
CA GLU A 221 30.21 -22.65 -26.84
C GLU A 221 29.86 -23.42 -25.56
N TYR A 222 30.85 -23.97 -24.89
CA TYR A 222 30.66 -24.64 -23.59
C TYR A 222 30.20 -23.66 -22.48
N GLU A 223 30.88 -22.52 -22.38
CA GLU A 223 30.54 -21.51 -21.37
C GLU A 223 29.18 -20.85 -21.67
N GLU A 224 28.82 -20.65 -22.93
CA GLU A 224 27.52 -20.17 -23.36
C GLU A 224 26.42 -21.17 -22.98
N ALA A 225 26.59 -22.45 -23.24
CA ALA A 225 25.64 -23.48 -22.84
C ALA A 225 25.44 -23.55 -21.32
N LYS A 226 26.52 -23.47 -20.56
CA LYS A 226 26.51 -23.42 -19.09
C LYS A 226 25.71 -22.19 -18.59
N PHE A 227 25.96 -21.03 -19.18
CA PHE A 227 25.26 -19.79 -18.86
C PHE A 227 23.77 -19.91 -19.21
N GLN A 228 23.43 -20.38 -20.41
CA GLN A 228 22.05 -20.54 -20.85
C GLN A 228 21.27 -21.47 -19.92
N GLN A 229 21.84 -22.59 -19.50
CA GLN A 229 21.20 -23.49 -18.54
C GLN A 229 20.87 -22.77 -17.23
N LYS A 230 21.82 -22.05 -16.65
CA LYS A 230 21.60 -21.32 -15.39
C LYS A 230 20.64 -20.15 -15.53
N ASN A 231 20.68 -19.44 -16.65
CA ASN A 231 19.74 -18.38 -16.97
C ASN A 231 18.31 -18.92 -17.09
N GLN A 232 18.14 -20.12 -17.67
CA GLN A 232 16.84 -20.77 -17.73
C GLN A 232 16.33 -21.16 -16.33
N GLU A 233 17.20 -21.71 -15.45
CA GLU A 233 16.81 -21.98 -14.05
C GLU A 233 16.32 -20.73 -13.32
N VAL A 234 16.98 -19.58 -13.56
CA VAL A 234 16.58 -18.29 -13.01
C VAL A 234 15.23 -17.84 -13.57
N ALA A 235 15.04 -17.95 -14.90
CA ALA A 235 13.79 -17.58 -15.54
C ALA A 235 12.62 -18.41 -15.03
N ASP A 236 12.78 -19.74 -14.88
CA ASP A 236 11.74 -20.63 -14.42
C ASP A 236 11.29 -20.31 -13.00
N ILE A 237 12.24 -20.03 -12.09
CA ILE A 237 11.89 -19.68 -10.70
C ILE A 237 11.27 -18.28 -10.58
N TYR A 238 11.66 -17.33 -11.43
CA TYR A 238 10.98 -16.05 -11.54
C TYR A 238 9.53 -16.20 -12.01
N ILE A 239 9.31 -17.03 -13.05
CA ILE A 239 7.97 -17.33 -13.56
C ILE A 239 7.12 -17.97 -12.47
N GLU A 240 7.67 -18.92 -11.67
CA GLU A 240 6.95 -19.53 -10.56
C GLU A 240 6.56 -18.47 -9.50
N ALA A 241 7.48 -17.60 -9.12
CA ALA A 241 7.22 -16.53 -8.16
C ALA A 241 6.16 -15.54 -8.69
N GLU A 242 6.27 -15.12 -9.96
CA GLU A 242 5.31 -14.22 -10.59
C GLU A 242 3.92 -14.86 -10.76
N ASN A 243 3.84 -16.12 -11.11
CA ASN A 243 2.56 -16.84 -11.20
C ASN A 243 1.85 -16.87 -9.84
N LEU A 244 2.60 -17.09 -8.75
CA LEU A 244 2.03 -17.04 -7.41
C LEU A 244 1.56 -15.63 -7.04
N ARG A 245 2.30 -14.58 -7.42
CA ARG A 245 1.94 -13.18 -7.23
C ARG A 245 0.67 -12.82 -8.00
N ILE A 246 0.64 -13.16 -9.30
CA ILE A 246 -0.50 -12.90 -10.18
C ILE A 246 -1.74 -13.61 -9.67
N SER A 247 -1.63 -14.89 -9.29
CA SER A 247 -2.73 -15.67 -8.70
C SER A 247 -3.29 -15.01 -7.44
N SER A 248 -2.41 -14.45 -6.58
CA SER A 248 -2.84 -13.75 -5.38
C SER A 248 -3.60 -12.46 -5.69
N VAL A 249 -3.12 -11.66 -6.63
CA VAL A 249 -3.79 -10.43 -7.07
C VAL A 249 -5.14 -10.75 -7.73
N SER A 250 -5.17 -11.76 -8.60
CA SER A 250 -6.40 -12.20 -9.29
C SER A 250 -7.45 -12.71 -8.30
N PHE A 251 -7.04 -13.50 -7.30
CA PHE A 251 -7.94 -13.96 -6.23
C PHE A 251 -8.52 -12.80 -5.43
N MET A 252 -7.70 -11.80 -5.09
CA MET A 252 -8.17 -10.61 -4.38
C MET A 252 -9.20 -9.83 -5.20
N LEU A 253 -8.94 -9.62 -6.50
CA LEU A 253 -9.87 -8.94 -7.39
C LEU A 253 -11.16 -9.74 -7.58
N PHE A 254 -11.07 -11.06 -7.78
CA PHE A 254 -12.23 -11.93 -7.89
C PHE A 254 -13.11 -11.87 -6.65
N THR A 255 -12.51 -12.01 -5.46
CA THR A 255 -13.26 -12.00 -4.19
C THR A 255 -13.93 -10.64 -3.96
N PHE A 256 -13.25 -9.53 -4.32
CA PHE A 256 -13.82 -8.19 -4.26
C PHE A 256 -15.00 -8.03 -5.21
N MET A 257 -14.84 -8.43 -6.48
CA MET A 257 -15.91 -8.36 -7.49
C MET A 257 -17.10 -9.27 -7.14
N LEU A 258 -16.83 -10.45 -6.56
CA LEU A 258 -17.88 -11.34 -6.07
C LEU A 258 -18.68 -10.69 -4.94
N SER A 259 -18.00 -10.07 -3.95
CA SER A 259 -18.65 -9.33 -2.87
C SER A 259 -19.52 -8.20 -3.43
N MET A 260 -18.99 -7.44 -4.38
CA MET A 260 -19.72 -6.36 -5.04
C MET A 260 -20.96 -6.88 -5.81
N GLY A 261 -20.83 -8.01 -6.50
CA GLY A 261 -21.95 -8.65 -7.20
C GLY A 261 -23.05 -9.12 -6.25
N ILE A 262 -22.66 -9.72 -5.10
CA ILE A 262 -23.62 -10.14 -4.06
C ILE A 262 -24.32 -8.93 -3.44
N VAL A 263 -23.60 -7.85 -3.16
CA VAL A 263 -24.17 -6.60 -2.63
C VAL A 263 -25.13 -6.00 -3.64
N LEU A 264 -24.78 -5.95 -4.92
CA LEU A 264 -25.67 -5.46 -5.98
C LEU A 264 -26.93 -6.31 -6.10
N TRP A 265 -26.80 -7.63 -6.08
CA TRP A 265 -27.94 -8.54 -6.15
C TRP A 265 -28.87 -8.43 -4.95
N TYR A 266 -28.34 -8.49 -3.72
CA TYR A 266 -29.15 -8.43 -2.51
C TYR A 266 -29.70 -7.03 -2.26
N GLY A 267 -28.87 -5.97 -2.45
CA GLY A 267 -29.31 -4.59 -2.34
C GLY A 267 -30.36 -4.22 -3.39
N GLY A 268 -30.18 -4.69 -4.64
CA GLY A 268 -31.18 -4.55 -5.71
C GLY A 268 -32.54 -5.19 -5.35
N ARG A 269 -32.52 -6.36 -4.69
CA ARG A 269 -33.75 -6.97 -4.17
C ARG A 269 -34.42 -6.12 -3.08
N LEU A 270 -33.66 -5.48 -2.22
CA LEU A 270 -34.22 -4.55 -1.20
C LEU A 270 -34.89 -3.35 -1.84
N VAL A 271 -34.24 -2.75 -2.84
CA VAL A 271 -34.79 -1.64 -3.62
C VAL A 271 -36.11 -2.03 -4.30
N ILE A 272 -36.14 -3.18 -5.01
CA ILE A 272 -37.35 -3.65 -5.72
C ILE A 272 -38.45 -4.08 -4.74
N GLY A 273 -38.09 -4.61 -3.59
CA GLY A 273 -39.00 -5.10 -2.56
C GLY A 273 -39.71 -4.00 -1.75
N GLY A 274 -39.46 -2.71 -2.02
CA GLY A 274 -40.09 -1.58 -1.34
C GLY A 274 -39.62 -1.40 0.11
N ALA A 275 -38.41 -1.92 0.46
CA ALA A 275 -37.78 -1.64 1.73
C ALA A 275 -37.37 -0.14 1.79
N GLU A 276 -37.12 0.38 2.99
CA GLU A 276 -36.53 1.71 3.19
C GLU A 276 -35.08 1.78 2.70
N PHE A 277 -34.82 1.30 1.48
CA PHE A 277 -33.50 1.25 0.86
C PHE A 277 -33.62 1.71 -0.61
N THR A 278 -33.00 2.82 -0.92
CA THR A 278 -33.19 3.51 -2.20
C THR A 278 -32.15 3.08 -3.25
N PRO A 279 -32.33 3.38 -4.54
CA PRO A 279 -31.29 3.22 -5.56
C PRO A 279 -30.02 4.00 -5.22
N GLY A 280 -30.16 5.20 -4.61
CA GLY A 280 -29.04 6.01 -4.15
C GLY A 280 -28.28 5.37 -3.01
N ASP A 281 -28.97 4.76 -2.04
CA ASP A 281 -28.32 4.00 -0.94
C ASP A 281 -27.48 2.84 -1.49
N LEU A 282 -27.98 2.13 -2.51
CA LEU A 282 -27.25 1.06 -3.17
C LEU A 282 -25.99 1.58 -3.87
N ALA A 283 -26.10 2.71 -4.55
CA ALA A 283 -24.96 3.34 -5.22
C ALA A 283 -23.93 3.87 -4.22
N GLU A 284 -24.38 4.49 -3.12
CA GLU A 284 -23.54 4.90 -2.00
C GLU A 284 -22.77 3.69 -1.41
N PHE A 285 -23.47 2.60 -1.20
CA PHE A 285 -22.90 1.37 -0.66
C PHE A 285 -21.80 0.79 -1.56
N ILE A 286 -22.05 0.72 -2.87
CA ILE A 286 -21.07 0.28 -3.86
C ILE A 286 -19.84 1.20 -3.87
N PHE A 287 -20.04 2.49 -3.72
CA PHE A 287 -18.95 3.46 -3.66
C PHE A 287 -18.10 3.26 -2.40
N TYR A 288 -18.71 3.03 -1.24
CA TYR A 288 -17.97 2.70 -0.01
C TYR A 288 -17.16 1.41 -0.13
N LEU A 289 -17.69 0.38 -0.78
CA LEU A 289 -16.93 -0.84 -1.05
C LEU A 289 -15.67 -0.57 -1.89
N GLN A 290 -15.76 0.29 -2.90
CA GLN A 290 -14.59 0.69 -3.70
C GLN A 290 -13.55 1.44 -2.85
N ILE A 291 -13.99 2.31 -1.95
CA ILE A 291 -13.10 3.00 -1.01
C ILE A 291 -12.34 2.00 -0.13
N LEU A 292 -13.00 0.95 0.36
CA LEU A 292 -12.40 -0.07 1.20
C LEU A 292 -11.32 -0.92 0.51
N ALA A 293 -11.33 -1.02 -0.80
CA ALA A 293 -10.34 -1.81 -1.54
C ALA A 293 -8.90 -1.27 -1.36
N MET A 294 -8.73 0.05 -1.18
CA MET A 294 -7.41 0.66 -1.06
C MET A 294 -6.70 0.40 0.27
N PRO A 295 -7.33 0.57 1.45
CA PRO A 295 -6.74 0.20 2.74
C PRO A 295 -6.28 -1.26 2.80
N VAL A 296 -7.06 -2.18 2.24
CA VAL A 296 -6.72 -3.61 2.20
C VAL A 296 -5.43 -3.86 1.41
N ARG A 297 -5.29 -3.23 0.24
CA ARG A 297 -4.05 -3.31 -0.56
C ARG A 297 -2.85 -2.71 0.14
N MET A 298 -3.03 -1.60 0.85
CA MET A 298 -1.94 -0.88 1.53
C MET A 298 -1.50 -1.54 2.84
N ALA A 299 -2.34 -2.37 3.49
CA ALA A 299 -2.02 -3.03 4.74
C ALA A 299 -0.70 -3.84 4.67
N GLY A 300 -0.44 -4.53 3.57
CA GLY A 300 0.78 -5.27 3.35
C GLY A 300 2.04 -4.39 3.32
N TRP A 301 1.96 -3.20 2.72
CA TRP A 301 3.05 -2.24 2.68
C TRP A 301 3.37 -1.65 4.05
N VAL A 302 2.34 -1.33 4.82
CA VAL A 302 2.47 -0.83 6.19
C VAL A 302 3.19 -1.86 7.07
N VAL A 303 2.71 -3.11 7.08
CA VAL A 303 3.34 -4.19 7.87
C VAL A 303 4.80 -4.40 7.45
N ASN A 304 5.10 -4.36 6.16
CA ASN A 304 6.46 -4.54 5.66
C ASN A 304 7.40 -3.38 6.04
N SER A 305 6.87 -2.14 6.11
CA SER A 305 7.66 -0.99 6.57
C SER A 305 8.05 -1.12 8.04
N TYR A 306 7.14 -1.61 8.90
CA TYR A 306 7.44 -1.92 10.31
C TYR A 306 8.53 -2.99 10.47
N ALA A 307 8.44 -4.07 9.69
CA ALA A 307 9.42 -5.16 9.75
C ALA A 307 10.82 -4.69 9.37
N ARG A 308 10.95 -3.87 8.32
CA ARG A 308 12.23 -3.32 7.87
C ARG A 308 12.82 -2.32 8.86
N ALA A 309 12.01 -1.44 9.42
CA ALA A 309 12.48 -0.50 10.43
C ALA A 309 12.97 -1.20 11.70
N GLY A 310 12.31 -2.30 12.10
CA GLY A 310 12.73 -3.09 13.25
C GLY A 310 14.06 -3.81 13.06
N SER A 311 14.49 -4.08 11.82
CA SER A 311 15.79 -4.67 11.51
C SER A 311 16.90 -3.63 11.28
N ALA A 312 16.54 -2.38 11.00
CA ALA A 312 17.47 -1.27 10.70
C ALA A 312 17.85 -0.45 11.95
N GLY A 313 17.06 -0.51 13.02
CA GLY A 313 17.29 0.18 14.31
C GLY A 313 17.93 -0.73 15.33
#